data_0db06b634a3e03a484bec4508ea8f18f
#
_entry.id   0db06b634a3e03a484bec4508ea8f18f
#
_cell.length_a   1.000
_cell.length_b   1.000
_cell.length_c   1.000
_cell.angle_alpha   90.00
_cell.angle_beta   90.00
_cell.angle_gamma   90.00
#
_symmetry.space_group_name_H-M   'P 1'
#
loop_
_entity.id
_entity.type
_entity.pdbx_description
1 polymer ?
#
loop_
_entity_poly.entity_id
_entity_poly.type
_entity_poly.pdbx_seq_one_letter_code
_entity_poly.pdbx_strand_id
1 'polypeptide(L)'
;VSVADFRYCPRCAAALALGLQAGRERSHCPACGWVHWDNPTPVVAAVIEYEGKVLLARNVAWPGKMFALVAGFLERDETPQQAVAREVREETGLVVTATHLIGVYEFQRRNEVILAFHTPAEGTIALGEELAEYRLLEPARVRPWPLGTGLAVADWMRGRG
;
A
#
# COMPACT_ATOMS: atom_id res chain seq x y z
N VAL A 1 -7.76 2.14 11.28
CA VAL A 1 -8.11 1.89 12.68
C VAL A 1 -8.49 3.23 13.29
N SER A 2 -9.77 3.43 13.60
CA SER A 2 -10.28 4.69 14.14
C SER A 2 -9.86 4.87 15.60
N VAL A 3 -9.77 6.13 16.06
CA VAL A 3 -9.51 6.49 17.48
C VAL A 3 -10.40 5.74 18.46
N ALA A 4 -11.58 5.23 18.01
CA ALA A 4 -12.54 4.48 18.80
C ALA A 4 -12.18 2.99 19.03
N ASP A 5 -11.17 2.44 18.36
CA ASP A 5 -10.89 1.00 18.38
C ASP A 5 -10.06 0.56 19.61
N PHE A 6 -9.38 1.49 20.27
CA PHE A 6 -8.61 1.19 21.47
C PHE A 6 -9.37 1.62 22.73
N ARG A 7 -9.74 0.65 23.57
CA ARG A 7 -10.34 0.92 24.88
C ARG A 7 -9.30 0.96 26.00
N TYR A 8 -8.22 0.22 25.86
CA TYR A 8 -7.19 0.04 26.86
C TYR A 8 -5.81 0.36 26.31
N CYS A 9 -4.95 0.88 27.16
CA CYS A 9 -3.59 1.20 26.81
C CYS A 9 -2.77 -0.07 26.49
N PRO A 10 -2.13 -0.17 25.32
CA PRO A 10 -1.31 -1.35 24.97
C PRO A 10 -0.05 -1.46 25.82
N ARG A 11 0.30 -0.41 26.59
CA ARG A 11 1.52 -0.35 27.39
C ARG A 11 1.30 -0.75 28.85
N CYS A 12 0.14 -0.40 29.44
CA CYS A 12 -0.13 -0.65 30.87
C CYS A 12 -1.56 -1.14 31.17
N ALA A 13 -2.35 -1.44 30.16
CA ALA A 13 -3.72 -1.93 30.23
C ALA A 13 -4.73 -0.99 30.94
N ALA A 14 -4.35 0.22 31.36
CA ALA A 14 -5.29 1.20 31.91
C ALA A 14 -6.26 1.68 30.82
N ALA A 15 -7.48 2.08 31.22
CA ALA A 15 -8.46 2.64 30.31
C ALA A 15 -7.91 3.92 29.64
N LEU A 16 -8.14 4.04 28.33
CA LEU A 16 -7.80 5.24 27.58
C LEU A 16 -8.88 6.31 27.76
N ALA A 17 -8.45 7.57 27.69
CA ALA A 17 -9.30 8.74 27.64
C ALA A 17 -9.08 9.53 26.35
N LEU A 18 -10.10 10.25 25.90
CA LEU A 18 -9.95 11.25 24.84
C LEU A 18 -9.49 12.58 25.46
N GLY A 19 -8.58 13.26 24.76
CA GLY A 19 -8.08 14.54 25.22
C GLY A 19 -7.19 15.23 24.20
N LEU A 20 -6.93 16.52 24.41
CA LEU A 20 -6.12 17.32 23.51
C LEU A 20 -4.65 16.95 23.64
N GLN A 21 -4.08 16.38 22.59
CA GLN A 21 -2.67 15.99 22.48
C GLN A 21 -2.05 16.62 21.23
N ALA A 22 -1.05 17.49 21.43
CA ALA A 22 -0.40 18.24 20.34
C ALA A 22 -1.42 18.91 19.37
N GLY A 23 -2.42 19.59 19.92
CA GLY A 23 -3.41 20.37 19.15
C GLY A 23 -4.53 19.57 18.49
N ARG A 24 -4.62 18.24 18.71
CA ARG A 24 -5.70 17.39 18.21
C ARG A 24 -6.27 16.51 19.32
N GLU A 25 -7.56 16.20 19.23
CA GLU A 25 -8.16 15.20 20.10
C GLU A 25 -7.64 13.81 19.74
N ARG A 26 -7.07 13.12 20.74
CA ARG A 26 -6.49 11.78 20.58
C ARG A 26 -6.79 10.90 21.79
N SER A 27 -6.83 9.59 21.57
CA SER A 27 -6.80 8.63 22.67
C SER A 27 -5.44 8.66 23.37
N HIS A 28 -5.44 8.84 24.67
CA HIS A 28 -4.23 8.84 25.49
C HIS A 28 -4.44 8.09 26.80
N CYS A 29 -3.36 7.63 27.38
CA CYS A 29 -3.38 6.94 28.68
C CYS A 29 -3.08 7.91 29.82
N PRO A 30 -4.03 8.19 30.73
CA PRO A 30 -3.78 9.06 31.89
C PRO A 30 -2.75 8.47 32.87
N ALA A 31 -2.61 7.13 32.88
CA ALA A 31 -1.74 6.44 33.85
C ALA A 31 -0.25 6.43 33.42
N CYS A 32 0.07 6.25 32.13
CA CYS A 32 1.45 6.13 31.68
C CYS A 32 1.87 7.11 30.59
N GLY A 33 0.98 8.02 30.15
CA GLY A 33 1.26 9.04 29.16
C GLY A 33 1.35 8.52 27.71
N TRP A 34 1.01 7.25 27.43
CA TRP A 34 0.96 6.75 26.07
C TRP A 34 -0.11 7.48 25.26
N VAL A 35 0.21 7.85 24.01
CA VAL A 35 -0.70 8.54 23.08
C VAL A 35 -0.85 7.72 21.81
N HIS A 36 -2.09 7.50 21.37
CA HIS A 36 -2.39 6.99 20.04
C HIS A 36 -2.32 8.13 19.03
N TRP A 37 -1.25 8.18 18.25
CA TRP A 37 -1.01 9.28 17.32
C TRP A 37 -1.88 9.20 16.06
N ASP A 38 -2.38 8.02 15.73
CA ASP A 38 -3.22 7.75 14.55
C ASP A 38 -2.56 8.23 13.25
N ASN A 39 -1.25 7.97 13.12
CA ASN A 39 -0.49 8.32 11.93
C ASN A 39 -0.89 7.41 10.77
N PRO A 40 -0.89 7.92 9.52
CA PRO A 40 -1.13 7.10 8.34
C PRO A 40 -0.18 5.90 8.28
N THR A 41 -0.72 4.74 7.93
CA THR A 41 0.08 3.53 7.72
C THR A 41 0.80 3.62 6.37
N PRO A 42 2.14 3.44 6.32
CA PRO A 42 2.86 3.42 5.06
C PRO A 42 2.59 2.13 4.29
N VAL A 43 2.25 2.30 2.99
CA VAL A 43 1.98 1.22 2.04
C VAL A 43 2.87 1.43 0.82
N VAL A 44 3.44 0.37 0.27
CA VAL A 44 4.13 0.40 -1.03
C VAL A 44 3.22 -0.14 -2.11
N ALA A 45 3.34 0.38 -3.34
CA ALA A 45 2.57 -0.10 -4.49
C ALA A 45 3.44 -0.20 -5.74
N ALA A 46 3.22 -1.22 -6.56
CA ALA A 46 4.03 -1.54 -7.72
C ALA A 46 3.25 -1.41 -9.04
N VAL A 47 3.67 -0.51 -9.91
CA VAL A 47 3.38 -0.61 -11.35
C VAL A 47 4.38 -1.61 -11.92
N ILE A 48 4.02 -2.88 -11.94
CA ILE A 48 4.88 -3.97 -12.43
C ILE A 48 4.87 -3.96 -13.95
N GLU A 49 6.05 -3.75 -14.55
CA GLU A 49 6.24 -3.92 -15.99
C GLU A 49 6.93 -5.25 -16.27
N TYR A 50 6.20 -6.14 -16.90
CA TYR A 50 6.62 -7.51 -17.24
C TYR A 50 6.43 -7.76 -18.73
N GLU A 51 7.51 -8.09 -19.46
CA GLU A 51 7.50 -8.29 -20.91
C GLU A 51 6.83 -7.13 -21.69
N GLY A 52 7.11 -5.88 -21.28
CA GLY A 52 6.55 -4.67 -21.89
C GLY A 52 5.07 -4.40 -21.56
N LYS A 53 4.44 -5.21 -20.70
CA LYS A 53 3.05 -5.09 -20.27
C LYS A 53 2.97 -4.75 -18.79
N VAL A 54 1.86 -4.15 -18.40
CA VAL A 54 1.55 -3.84 -16.98
C VAL A 54 0.76 -5.00 -16.39
N LEU A 55 1.23 -5.50 -15.25
CA LEU A 55 0.50 -6.49 -14.46
C LEU A 55 -0.46 -5.79 -13.51
N LEU A 56 -1.74 -6.12 -13.63
CA LEU A 56 -2.77 -5.80 -12.64
C LEU A 56 -3.29 -7.10 -12.01
N ALA A 57 -3.51 -7.07 -10.71
CA ALA A 57 -3.93 -8.24 -9.96
C ALA A 57 -5.28 -8.02 -9.25
N ARG A 58 -5.97 -9.12 -8.96
CA ARG A 58 -7.20 -9.13 -8.17
C ARG A 58 -6.96 -9.91 -6.88
N ASN A 59 -7.11 -9.24 -5.76
CA ASN A 59 -7.04 -9.89 -4.46
C ASN A 59 -8.27 -10.80 -4.22
N VAL A 60 -8.06 -11.95 -3.60
CA VAL A 60 -9.12 -12.94 -3.29
C VAL A 60 -10.24 -12.34 -2.43
N ALA A 61 -9.93 -11.38 -1.57
CA ALA A 61 -10.88 -10.73 -0.67
C ALA A 61 -11.73 -9.64 -1.36
N TRP A 62 -11.39 -9.22 -2.60
CA TRP A 62 -12.15 -8.16 -3.26
C TRP A 62 -13.39 -8.67 -3.95
N PRO A 63 -14.54 -8.00 -3.77
CA PRO A 63 -15.76 -8.35 -4.47
C PRO A 63 -15.64 -8.04 -5.97
N GLY A 64 -16.21 -8.90 -6.79
CA GLY A 64 -16.32 -8.68 -8.24
C GLY A 64 -15.01 -8.87 -9.00
N LYS A 65 -14.88 -8.11 -10.10
CA LYS A 65 -13.74 -8.18 -11.05
C LYS A 65 -12.88 -6.90 -11.00
N MET A 66 -12.57 -6.43 -9.80
CA MET A 66 -11.69 -5.27 -9.63
C MET A 66 -10.24 -5.71 -9.71
N PHE A 67 -9.46 -5.06 -10.59
CA PHE A 67 -8.02 -5.23 -10.73
C PHE A 67 -7.32 -3.95 -10.31
N ALA A 68 -6.22 -4.08 -9.57
CA ALA A 68 -5.41 -2.96 -9.12
C ALA A 68 -3.92 -3.32 -9.13
N LEU A 69 -3.07 -2.40 -8.67
CA LEU A 69 -1.66 -2.66 -8.45
C LEU A 69 -1.47 -3.65 -7.30
N VAL A 70 -0.39 -4.42 -7.34
CA VAL A 70 0.17 -5.13 -6.20
C VAL A 70 0.61 -4.08 -5.17
N ALA A 71 0.21 -4.26 -3.92
CA ALA A 71 0.50 -3.31 -2.86
C ALA A 71 0.43 -3.98 -1.49
N GLY A 72 1.36 -3.63 -0.61
CA GLY A 72 1.40 -4.14 0.75
C GLY A 72 2.01 -3.16 1.74
N PHE A 73 2.08 -3.55 3.00
CA PHE A 73 2.59 -2.70 4.06
C PHE A 73 4.12 -2.59 4.02
N LEU A 74 4.61 -1.39 4.34
CA LEU A 74 6.02 -1.23 4.68
C LEU A 74 6.26 -1.82 6.06
N GLU A 75 7.15 -2.79 6.16
CA GLU A 75 7.47 -3.46 7.40
C GLU A 75 8.66 -2.81 8.13
N ARG A 76 8.89 -3.26 9.38
CA ARG A 76 10.03 -2.81 10.15
C ARG A 76 11.34 -3.29 9.50
N ASP A 77 12.36 -2.45 9.59
CA ASP A 77 13.74 -2.75 9.17
C ASP A 77 13.93 -2.96 7.65
N GLU A 78 12.98 -2.53 6.81
CA GLU A 78 13.12 -2.50 5.37
C GLU A 78 12.96 -1.07 4.79
N THR A 79 13.61 -0.82 3.67
CA THR A 79 13.37 0.40 2.89
C THR A 79 12.13 0.25 2.01
N PRO A 80 11.47 1.35 1.56
CA PRO A 80 10.33 1.24 0.64
C PRO A 80 10.65 0.48 -0.66
N GLN A 81 11.90 0.56 -1.15
CA GLN A 81 12.34 -0.19 -2.33
C GLN A 81 12.44 -1.69 -2.05
N GLN A 82 12.90 -2.08 -0.86
CA GLN A 82 12.94 -3.47 -0.44
C GLN A 82 11.52 -4.01 -0.24
N ALA A 83 10.64 -3.23 0.41
CA ALA A 83 9.25 -3.58 0.60
C ALA A 83 8.53 -3.86 -0.72
N VAL A 84 8.62 -2.95 -1.69
CA VAL A 84 7.93 -3.14 -2.98
C VAL A 84 8.47 -4.34 -3.76
N ALA A 85 9.77 -4.60 -3.68
CA ALA A 85 10.38 -5.78 -4.31
C ALA A 85 9.96 -7.08 -3.62
N ARG A 86 9.83 -7.09 -2.29
CA ARG A 86 9.31 -8.22 -1.50
C ARG A 86 7.87 -8.51 -1.87
N GLU A 87 6.98 -7.52 -1.85
CA GLU A 87 5.56 -7.65 -2.19
C GLU A 87 5.37 -8.21 -3.62
N VAL A 88 6.11 -7.66 -4.59
CA VAL A 88 6.05 -8.19 -5.97
C VAL A 88 6.44 -9.67 -6.01
N ARG A 89 7.50 -10.05 -5.30
CA ARG A 89 7.97 -11.43 -5.26
C ARG A 89 6.98 -12.36 -4.55
N GLU A 90 6.45 -11.95 -3.39
CA GLU A 90 5.51 -12.75 -2.59
C GLU A 90 4.19 -12.96 -3.31
N GLU A 91 3.65 -11.91 -3.92
CA GLU A 91 2.35 -11.97 -4.56
C GLU A 91 2.38 -12.50 -6.00
N THR A 92 3.49 -12.33 -6.73
CA THR A 92 3.54 -12.69 -8.15
C THR A 92 4.64 -13.68 -8.54
N GLY A 93 5.59 -13.98 -7.65
CA GLY A 93 6.76 -14.80 -7.96
C GLY A 93 7.82 -14.10 -8.81
N LEU A 94 7.56 -12.88 -9.29
CA LEU A 94 8.47 -12.14 -10.15
C LEU A 94 9.62 -11.52 -9.33
N VAL A 95 10.76 -11.33 -9.99
CA VAL A 95 11.94 -10.66 -9.43
C VAL A 95 12.02 -9.26 -10.01
N VAL A 96 11.96 -8.25 -9.14
CA VAL A 96 12.12 -6.84 -9.52
C VAL A 96 13.58 -6.58 -9.90
N THR A 97 13.81 -5.99 -11.07
CA THR A 97 15.15 -5.66 -11.59
C THR A 97 15.56 -4.21 -11.31
N ALA A 98 14.57 -3.32 -11.13
CA ALA A 98 14.78 -1.92 -10.75
C ALA A 98 13.54 -1.37 -10.03
N THR A 99 13.73 -0.32 -9.21
CA THR A 99 12.65 0.40 -8.54
C THR A 99 12.79 1.89 -8.82
N HIS A 100 11.76 2.51 -9.40
CA HIS A 100 11.72 3.95 -9.70
C HIS A 100 10.51 4.56 -8.99
N LEU A 101 10.74 5.47 -8.05
CA LEU A 101 9.64 6.14 -7.35
C LEU A 101 8.81 6.96 -8.35
N ILE A 102 7.51 6.70 -8.42
CA ILE A 102 6.54 7.50 -9.19
C ILE A 102 6.10 8.69 -8.35
N GLY A 103 5.71 8.43 -7.11
CA GLY A 103 5.24 9.47 -6.20
C GLY A 103 4.72 8.92 -4.89
N VAL A 104 4.24 9.86 -4.06
CA VAL A 104 3.61 9.60 -2.77
C VAL A 104 2.17 10.08 -2.83
N TYR A 105 1.23 9.23 -2.42
CA TYR A 105 -0.20 9.46 -2.56
C TYR A 105 -0.91 9.23 -1.25
N GLU A 106 -1.96 9.99 -1.00
CA GLU A 106 -2.83 9.79 0.15
C GLU A 106 -3.91 8.74 -0.14
N PHE A 107 -4.29 7.98 0.88
CA PHE A 107 -5.49 7.16 0.84
C PHE A 107 -6.25 7.30 2.17
N GLN A 108 -6.86 8.46 2.36
CA GLN A 108 -7.49 8.88 3.62
C GLN A 108 -8.56 7.92 4.13
N ARG A 109 -9.30 7.25 3.22
CA ARG A 109 -10.34 6.29 3.60
C ARG A 109 -9.82 5.14 4.46
N ARG A 110 -8.54 4.82 4.33
CA ARG A 110 -7.86 3.76 5.08
C ARG A 110 -6.81 4.28 6.04
N ASN A 111 -6.65 5.60 6.13
CA ASN A 111 -5.57 6.25 6.86
C ASN A 111 -4.20 5.69 6.43
N GLU A 112 -3.95 5.69 5.12
CA GLU A 112 -2.73 5.16 4.49
C GLU A 112 -2.00 6.26 3.70
N VAL A 113 -0.67 6.16 3.64
CA VAL A 113 0.18 6.87 2.70
C VAL A 113 0.83 5.85 1.76
N ILE A 114 0.65 6.04 0.45
CA ILE A 114 1.11 5.10 -0.57
C ILE A 114 2.37 5.63 -1.23
N LEU A 115 3.47 4.86 -1.15
CA LEU A 115 4.69 5.09 -1.90
C LEU A 115 4.64 4.19 -3.14
N ALA A 116 4.38 4.77 -4.31
CA ALA A 116 4.20 4.01 -5.54
C ALA A 116 5.49 3.99 -6.38
N PHE A 117 5.83 2.82 -6.90
CA PHE A 117 7.03 2.58 -7.69
C PHE A 117 6.67 1.97 -9.05
N HIS A 118 7.41 2.35 -10.08
CA HIS A 118 7.53 1.59 -11.30
C HIS A 118 8.59 0.50 -11.09
N THR A 119 8.23 -0.75 -11.35
CA THR A 119 9.04 -1.94 -11.06
C THR A 119 9.12 -2.84 -12.29
N PRO A 120 10.13 -2.63 -13.18
CA PRO A 120 10.45 -3.65 -14.16
C PRO A 120 10.76 -4.97 -13.46
N ALA A 121 10.20 -6.07 -13.95
CA ALA A 121 10.34 -7.37 -13.32
C ALA A 121 10.48 -8.49 -14.37
N GLU A 122 11.12 -9.59 -13.95
CA GLU A 122 11.36 -10.77 -14.76
C GLU A 122 11.08 -12.08 -14.00
N GLY A 123 11.07 -13.19 -14.70
CA GLY A 123 10.83 -14.51 -14.12
C GLY A 123 9.54 -15.14 -14.59
N THR A 124 9.00 -16.07 -13.82
CA THR A 124 7.75 -16.77 -14.11
C THR A 124 6.68 -16.35 -13.13
N ILE A 125 5.52 -15.93 -13.62
CA ILE A 125 4.40 -15.53 -12.76
C ILE A 125 3.86 -16.76 -12.02
N ALA A 126 3.88 -16.68 -10.69
CA ALA A 126 3.31 -17.65 -9.77
C ALA A 126 2.59 -16.89 -8.67
N LEU A 127 1.25 -16.83 -8.73
CA LEU A 127 0.47 -16.04 -7.78
C LEU A 127 0.56 -16.61 -6.36
N GLY A 128 0.78 -15.72 -5.40
CA GLY A 128 0.64 -16.00 -3.98
C GLY A 128 -0.82 -16.21 -3.56
N GLU A 129 -1.03 -16.62 -2.31
CA GLU A 129 -2.36 -16.97 -1.79
C GLU A 129 -3.35 -15.79 -1.75
N GLU A 130 -2.85 -14.56 -1.72
CA GLU A 130 -3.67 -13.35 -1.67
C GLU A 130 -4.26 -12.95 -3.02
N LEU A 131 -3.68 -13.42 -4.12
CA LEU A 131 -4.12 -13.09 -5.47
C LEU A 131 -4.89 -14.23 -6.13
N ALA A 132 -6.08 -13.91 -6.62
CA ALA A 132 -6.93 -14.86 -7.32
C ALA A 132 -6.67 -14.91 -8.84
N GLU A 133 -6.21 -13.80 -9.43
CA GLU A 133 -6.16 -13.63 -10.86
C GLU A 133 -5.27 -12.43 -11.22
N TYR A 134 -4.59 -12.47 -12.37
CA TYR A 134 -3.85 -11.33 -12.90
C TYR A 134 -4.22 -11.07 -14.37
N ARG A 135 -3.89 -9.87 -14.83
CA ARG A 135 -3.97 -9.45 -16.23
C ARG A 135 -2.71 -8.75 -16.65
N LEU A 136 -2.25 -9.06 -17.84
CA LEU A 136 -1.19 -8.32 -18.53
C LEU A 136 -1.81 -7.43 -19.59
N LEU A 137 -1.65 -6.12 -19.44
CA LEU A 137 -2.21 -5.11 -20.31
C LEU A 137 -1.10 -4.32 -20.99
N GLU A 138 -1.25 -4.08 -22.30
CA GLU A 138 -0.43 -3.09 -22.97
C GLU A 138 -0.56 -1.74 -22.23
N PRO A 139 0.52 -0.97 -22.02
CA PRO A 139 0.47 0.30 -21.28
C PRO A 139 -0.64 1.24 -21.77
N ALA A 140 -0.84 1.33 -23.10
CA ALA A 140 -1.88 2.15 -23.71
C ALA A 140 -3.33 1.70 -23.37
N ARG A 141 -3.51 0.47 -22.91
CA ARG A 141 -4.83 -0.10 -22.53
C ARG A 141 -5.13 0.01 -21.05
N VAL A 142 -4.15 0.36 -20.23
CA VAL A 142 -4.34 0.59 -18.80
C VAL A 142 -5.25 1.81 -18.60
N ARG A 143 -6.20 1.72 -17.69
CA ARG A 143 -7.11 2.82 -17.34
C ARG A 143 -6.95 3.15 -15.86
N PRO A 144 -6.40 4.33 -15.52
CA PRO A 144 -6.29 4.78 -14.14
C PRO A 144 -7.67 4.89 -13.48
N TRP A 145 -7.72 4.65 -12.18
CA TRP A 145 -8.90 4.85 -11.34
C TRP A 145 -8.70 6.05 -10.41
N PRO A 146 -9.79 6.70 -9.94
CA PRO A 146 -9.71 8.06 -9.38
C PRO A 146 -9.28 8.13 -7.90
N LEU A 147 -8.71 7.06 -7.34
CA LEU A 147 -8.30 7.04 -5.92
C LEU A 147 -7.16 6.06 -5.64
N GLY A 148 -6.44 6.28 -4.55
CA GLY A 148 -5.37 5.40 -4.09
C GLY A 148 -4.32 5.15 -5.17
N THR A 149 -4.00 3.89 -5.44
CA THR A 149 -2.97 3.49 -6.40
C THR A 149 -3.27 3.88 -7.86
N GLY A 150 -4.53 4.21 -8.20
CA GLY A 150 -4.89 4.67 -9.56
C GLY A 150 -4.28 6.01 -9.92
N LEU A 151 -4.02 6.88 -8.95
CA LEU A 151 -3.33 8.15 -9.16
C LEU A 151 -1.88 7.93 -9.60
N ALA A 152 -1.21 6.95 -9.00
CA ALA A 152 0.14 6.55 -9.39
C ALA A 152 0.20 6.00 -10.82
N VAL A 153 -0.81 5.21 -11.22
CA VAL A 153 -0.93 4.74 -12.61
C VAL A 153 -1.06 5.91 -13.58
N ALA A 154 -1.88 6.91 -13.25
CA ALA A 154 -2.05 8.10 -14.09
C ALA A 154 -0.73 8.89 -14.25
N ASP A 155 0.04 9.06 -13.17
CA ASP A 155 1.31 9.77 -13.19
C ASP A 155 2.39 8.99 -13.97
N TRP A 156 2.47 7.69 -13.75
CA TRP A 156 3.38 6.82 -14.48
C TRP A 156 3.11 6.87 -16.00
N MET A 157 1.84 6.84 -16.40
CA MET A 157 1.47 6.95 -17.82
C MET A 157 1.89 8.30 -18.43
N ARG A 158 1.74 9.40 -17.69
CA ARG A 158 2.18 10.73 -18.14
C ARG A 158 3.70 10.84 -18.32
N GLY A 159 4.46 10.17 -17.48
CA GLY A 159 5.93 10.17 -17.56
C GLY A 159 6.51 9.32 -18.69
N ARG A 160 5.67 8.56 -19.41
CA ARG A 160 6.07 7.73 -20.58
C ARG A 160 5.91 8.46 -21.94
N GLY A 161 5.29 9.65 -21.95
CA GLY A 161 5.01 10.47 -23.15
C GLY A 161 6.19 11.32 -23.59
#